data_b06875789c1dc1f1dd7371e4bcd6bfb7
#
_entry.id   b06875789c1dc1f1dd7371e4bcd6bfb7
#
_cell.length_a   1.000
_cell.length_b   1.000
_cell.length_c   1.000
_cell.angle_alpha   90.00
_cell.angle_beta   90.00
_cell.angle_gamma   90.00
#
_symmetry.space_group_name_H-M   'P 1'
#
loop_
_entity.id
_entity.type
_entity.pdbx_description
1 polymer ?
#
loop_
_entity_poly.entity_id
_entity_poly.type
_entity_poly.pdbx_seq_one_letter_code
_entity_poly.pdbx_strand_id
1 'polypeptide(L)'
;MTDADIVALYWARDEQAIAQTAQKFGAYCRKIAMNLLGSQEDAEECENDTWMAAWNSMPQNRPDKLAPYLGRITRNLALDLRERQNAKKRGGGQTETVLEELEFCLPAGDHTAQEVESAETARSISAFLRSQPEQARNIFIRRYWY
;
A
#
# COMPACT_ATOMS: atom_id res chain seq x y z
N MET A 1 -6.96 -1.66 20.21
CA MET A 1 -7.97 -0.85 19.50
C MET A 1 -8.28 -1.49 18.18
N THR A 2 -9.54 -1.68 17.87
CA THR A 2 -9.96 -2.28 16.61
C THR A 2 -9.91 -1.27 15.46
N ASP A 3 -9.96 -1.75 14.22
CA ASP A 3 -10.02 -0.86 13.06
C ASP A 3 -11.26 0.04 13.11
N ALA A 4 -12.40 -0.52 13.56
CA ALA A 4 -13.62 0.26 13.71
C ALA A 4 -13.47 1.39 14.72
N ASP A 5 -12.76 1.17 15.82
CA ASP A 5 -12.49 2.20 16.82
C ASP A 5 -11.63 3.33 16.24
N ILE A 6 -10.61 2.97 15.47
CA ILE A 6 -9.74 3.96 14.81
C ILE A 6 -10.51 4.77 13.79
N VAL A 7 -11.33 4.11 12.96
CA VAL A 7 -12.20 4.78 11.98
C VAL A 7 -13.15 5.75 12.68
N ALA A 8 -13.72 5.35 13.82
CA ALA A 8 -14.59 6.21 14.60
C ALA A 8 -13.88 7.48 15.07
N LEU A 9 -12.60 7.39 15.45
CA LEU A 9 -11.79 8.55 15.79
C LEU A 9 -11.62 9.53 14.62
N TYR A 10 -11.37 9.00 13.41
CA TYR A 10 -11.30 9.84 12.20
C TYR A 10 -12.62 10.56 11.93
N TRP A 11 -13.75 9.85 12.08
CA TRP A 11 -15.07 10.44 11.89
C TRP A 11 -15.39 11.48 12.94
N ALA A 12 -14.92 11.30 14.18
CA ALA A 12 -15.04 12.26 15.25
C ALA A 12 -14.06 13.45 15.12
N ARG A 13 -13.17 13.42 14.11
CA ARG A 13 -12.10 14.41 13.92
C ARG A 13 -11.18 14.50 15.14
N ASP A 14 -10.92 13.39 15.78
CA ASP A 14 -10.01 13.29 16.92
C ASP A 14 -8.59 13.03 16.41
N GLU A 15 -7.66 13.89 16.77
CA GLU A 15 -6.26 13.79 16.36
C GLU A 15 -5.58 12.50 16.81
N GLN A 16 -6.09 11.86 17.85
CA GLN A 16 -5.60 10.56 18.30
C GLN A 16 -5.77 9.48 17.22
N ALA A 17 -6.65 9.66 16.26
CA ALA A 17 -6.80 8.77 15.12
C ALA A 17 -5.47 8.57 14.38
N ILE A 18 -4.73 9.63 14.14
CA ILE A 18 -3.45 9.59 13.46
C ILE A 18 -2.42 8.82 14.29
N ALA A 19 -2.33 9.13 15.58
CA ALA A 19 -1.39 8.45 16.50
C ALA A 19 -1.67 6.95 16.58
N GLN A 20 -2.93 6.56 16.71
CA GLN A 20 -3.33 5.15 16.79
C GLN A 20 -3.07 4.42 15.46
N THR A 21 -3.32 5.08 14.34
CA THR A 21 -3.02 4.53 13.01
C THR A 21 -1.51 4.32 12.83
N ALA A 22 -0.72 5.31 13.19
CA ALA A 22 0.74 5.23 13.09
C ALA A 22 1.30 4.10 13.95
N GLN A 23 0.78 3.94 15.16
CA GLN A 23 1.20 2.87 16.05
C GLN A 23 0.87 1.49 15.50
N LYS A 24 -0.32 1.31 14.96
CA LYS A 24 -0.80 0.00 14.48
C LYS A 24 -0.29 -0.35 13.08
N PHE A 25 -0.24 0.61 12.17
CA PHE A 25 0.02 0.40 10.75
C PHE A 25 1.28 1.08 10.22
N GLY A 26 2.02 1.79 11.06
CA GLY A 26 3.21 2.52 10.64
C GLY A 26 4.25 1.63 9.96
N ALA A 27 4.60 0.52 10.59
CA ALA A 27 5.56 -0.43 10.02
C ALA A 27 5.08 -1.03 8.70
N TYR A 28 3.79 -1.31 8.60
CA TYR A 28 3.17 -1.85 7.39
C TYR A 28 3.27 -0.85 6.23
N CYS A 29 2.84 0.37 6.43
CA CYS A 29 2.89 1.41 5.40
C CYS A 29 4.33 1.76 5.01
N ARG A 30 5.23 1.86 5.99
CA ARG A 30 6.65 2.12 5.74
C ARG A 30 7.29 1.03 4.89
N LYS A 31 6.96 -0.22 5.16
CA LYS A 31 7.46 -1.35 4.36
C LYS A 31 6.99 -1.27 2.91
N ILE A 32 5.72 -0.96 2.68
CA ILE A 32 5.19 -0.75 1.33
C ILE A 32 5.96 0.36 0.62
N ALA A 33 6.10 1.50 1.26
CA ALA A 33 6.80 2.65 0.70
C ALA A 33 8.27 2.34 0.45
N MET A 34 8.94 1.66 1.38
CA MET A 34 10.34 1.27 1.24
C MET A 34 10.57 0.32 0.07
N ASN A 35 9.67 -0.64 -0.11
CA ASN A 35 9.75 -1.58 -1.24
C ASN A 35 9.62 -0.88 -2.59
N LEU A 36 8.81 0.15 -2.67
CA LEU A 36 8.60 0.90 -3.90
C LEU A 36 9.64 2.00 -4.15
N LEU A 37 10.14 2.63 -3.10
CA LEU A 37 11.01 3.80 -3.20
C LEU A 37 12.50 3.49 -2.98
N GLY A 38 12.81 2.48 -2.18
CA GLY A 38 14.18 2.09 -1.89
C GLY A 38 14.96 3.08 -1.02
N SER A 39 14.32 4.14 -0.53
CA SER A 39 14.93 5.19 0.30
C SER A 39 14.15 5.34 1.60
N GLN A 40 14.85 5.32 2.72
CA GLN A 40 14.23 5.47 4.03
C GLN A 40 13.59 6.86 4.21
N GLU A 41 14.24 7.90 3.73
CA GLU A 41 13.71 9.28 3.81
C GLU A 41 12.40 9.41 3.02
N ASP A 42 12.39 8.91 1.79
CA ASP A 42 11.22 8.93 0.94
C ASP A 42 10.09 8.07 1.52
N ALA A 43 10.42 6.94 2.14
CA ALA A 43 9.45 6.06 2.78
C ALA A 43 8.79 6.74 3.99
N GLU A 44 9.57 7.43 4.81
CA GLU A 44 9.05 8.18 5.97
C GLU A 44 8.14 9.33 5.53
N GLU A 45 8.54 10.07 4.51
CA GLU A 45 7.71 11.12 3.93
C GLU A 45 6.40 10.56 3.40
N CYS A 46 6.47 9.46 2.67
CA CYS A 46 5.30 8.77 2.13
C CYS A 46 4.37 8.25 3.24
N GLU A 47 4.93 7.75 4.33
CA GLU A 47 4.17 7.33 5.52
C GLU A 47 3.41 8.53 6.12
N ASN A 48 4.07 9.65 6.31
CA ASN A 48 3.45 10.86 6.84
C ASN A 48 2.35 11.39 5.92
N ASP A 49 2.60 11.39 4.62
CA ASP A 49 1.61 11.79 3.62
C ASP A 49 0.40 10.85 3.61
N THR A 50 0.61 9.56 3.92
CA THR A 50 -0.47 8.59 4.06
C THR A 50 -1.41 8.98 5.20
N TRP A 51 -0.87 9.40 6.35
CA TRP A 51 -1.69 9.83 7.49
C TRP A 51 -2.51 11.06 7.15
N MET A 52 -1.92 12.00 6.45
CA MET A 52 -2.62 13.21 6.01
C MET A 52 -3.73 12.87 4.99
N ALA A 53 -3.45 12.01 4.04
CA ALA A 53 -4.43 11.56 3.06
C ALA A 53 -5.59 10.81 3.72
N ALA A 54 -5.30 9.94 4.69
CA ALA A 54 -6.32 9.24 5.47
C ALA A 54 -7.19 10.21 6.25
N TRP A 55 -6.59 11.20 6.90
CA TRP A 55 -7.31 12.23 7.63
C TRP A 55 -8.28 13.00 6.73
N ASN A 56 -7.82 13.36 5.53
CA ASN A 56 -8.64 14.13 4.58
C ASN A 56 -9.74 13.30 3.92
N SER A 57 -9.55 12.00 3.76
CA SER A 57 -10.47 11.15 3.00
C SER A 57 -11.50 10.42 3.87
N MET A 58 -11.22 10.19 5.15
CA MET A 58 -12.10 9.38 5.99
C MET A 58 -13.45 10.01 6.35
N PRO A 59 -13.63 11.31 6.48
CA PRO A 59 -14.99 11.84 6.68
C PRO A 59 -15.97 11.48 5.56
N GLN A 60 -15.45 11.12 4.38
CA GLN A 60 -16.24 10.74 3.22
C GLN A 60 -16.27 9.21 3.01
N ASN A 61 -15.34 8.50 3.62
CA ASN A 61 -15.18 7.05 3.49
C ASN A 61 -15.18 6.40 4.86
N ARG A 62 -15.75 5.21 4.93
CA ARG A 62 -15.77 4.43 6.17
C ARG A 62 -15.29 3.01 5.88
N PRO A 63 -13.97 2.81 5.81
CA PRO A 63 -13.42 1.49 5.49
C PRO A 63 -13.69 0.49 6.62
N ASP A 64 -14.02 -0.74 6.24
CA ASP A 64 -14.19 -1.84 7.20
C ASP A 64 -12.84 -2.36 7.69
N LYS A 65 -11.83 -2.33 6.82
CA LYS A 65 -10.48 -2.77 7.12
C LYS A 65 -9.50 -1.67 6.76
N LEU A 66 -8.69 -1.26 7.73
CA LEU A 66 -7.73 -0.18 7.54
C LEU A 66 -6.49 -0.60 6.77
N ALA A 67 -6.00 -1.82 6.94
CA ALA A 67 -4.78 -2.25 6.28
C ALA A 67 -4.84 -2.10 4.74
N PRO A 68 -5.82 -2.66 4.03
CA PRO A 68 -5.90 -2.45 2.59
C PRO A 68 -6.18 -1.00 2.19
N TYR A 69 -6.96 -0.27 2.97
CA TYR A 69 -7.27 1.14 2.72
C TYR A 69 -6.01 2.01 2.80
N LEU A 70 -5.24 1.86 3.88
CA LEU A 70 -3.98 2.59 4.06
C LEU A 70 -2.91 2.13 3.08
N GLY A 71 -2.84 0.84 2.81
CA GLY A 71 -1.91 0.28 1.83
C GLY A 71 -2.14 0.86 0.43
N ARG A 72 -3.39 1.04 0.05
CA ARG A 72 -3.74 1.69 -1.22
C ARG A 72 -3.25 3.13 -1.28
N ILE A 73 -3.49 3.90 -0.23
CA ILE A 73 -3.05 5.30 -0.15
C ILE A 73 -1.53 5.37 -0.25
N THR A 74 -0.82 4.58 0.56
CA THR A 74 0.64 4.54 0.58
C THR A 74 1.21 4.16 -0.77
N ARG A 75 0.64 3.14 -1.39
CA ARG A 75 1.09 2.64 -2.71
C ARG A 75 0.91 3.69 -3.78
N ASN A 76 -0.24 4.35 -3.83
CA ASN A 76 -0.49 5.40 -4.80
C ASN A 76 0.48 6.56 -4.65
N LEU A 77 0.73 7.00 -3.42
CA LEU A 77 1.70 8.07 -3.13
C LEU A 77 3.12 7.66 -3.51
N ALA A 78 3.52 6.43 -3.17
CA ALA A 78 4.85 5.93 -3.49
C ALA A 78 5.05 5.77 -5.00
N LEU A 79 4.06 5.27 -5.71
CA LEU A 79 4.13 5.16 -7.17
C LEU A 79 4.20 6.52 -7.86
N ASP A 80 3.45 7.49 -7.38
CA ASP A 80 3.52 8.86 -7.90
C ASP A 80 4.93 9.46 -7.72
N LEU A 81 5.51 9.28 -6.54
CA LEU A 81 6.85 9.77 -6.26
C LEU A 81 7.89 9.04 -7.13
N ARG A 82 7.77 7.73 -7.26
CA ARG A 82 8.65 6.92 -8.10
C ARG A 82 8.57 7.32 -9.57
N GLU A 83 7.39 7.56 -10.10
CA GLU A 83 7.21 8.02 -11.47
C GLU A 83 7.88 9.38 -11.69
N ARG A 84 7.76 10.29 -10.75
CA ARG A 84 8.44 11.60 -10.83
C ARG A 84 9.96 11.46 -10.81
N GLN A 85 10.49 10.55 -9.98
CA GLN A 85 11.93 10.28 -9.92
C GLN A 85 12.43 9.60 -11.20
N ASN A 86 11.70 8.64 -11.73
CA ASN A 86 12.07 7.92 -12.95
C ASN A 86 11.98 8.79 -14.21
N ALA A 87 11.07 9.75 -14.26
CA ALA A 87 10.99 10.72 -15.34
C ALA A 87 12.30 11.53 -15.48
N LYS A 88 13.05 11.68 -14.39
CA LYS A 88 14.34 12.38 -14.38
C LYS A 88 15.52 11.48 -14.72
N LYS A 89 15.44 10.17 -14.50
CA LYS A 89 16.58 9.26 -14.56
C LYS A 89 16.53 8.19 -15.64
N ARG A 90 15.38 7.92 -16.26
CA ARG A 90 15.18 6.83 -17.23
C ARG A 90 15.83 5.51 -16.78
N GLY A 91 15.44 5.00 -15.61
CA GLY A 91 15.95 3.72 -15.08
C GLY A 91 14.92 2.62 -15.14
N GLY A 92 15.37 1.38 -15.32
CA GLY A 92 14.52 0.21 -15.43
C GLY A 92 13.59 -0.02 -14.24
N GLY A 93 12.38 -0.52 -14.51
CA GLY A 93 11.38 -0.80 -13.50
C GLY A 93 11.84 -1.87 -12.50
N GLN A 94 11.55 -1.66 -11.24
CA GLN A 94 11.83 -2.63 -10.17
C GLN A 94 10.60 -3.52 -9.97
N THR A 95 10.44 -4.49 -10.86
CA THR A 95 9.32 -5.42 -10.84
C THR A 95 9.27 -6.26 -9.57
N GLU A 96 10.44 -6.63 -9.05
CA GLU A 96 10.57 -7.46 -7.86
C GLU A 96 10.00 -6.77 -6.62
N THR A 97 10.20 -5.46 -6.49
CA THR A 97 9.69 -4.67 -5.36
C THR A 97 8.16 -4.69 -5.30
N VAL A 98 7.53 -4.57 -6.47
CA VAL A 98 6.07 -4.63 -6.58
C VAL A 98 5.55 -6.02 -6.17
N LEU A 99 6.29 -7.07 -6.54
CA LEU A 99 5.90 -8.43 -6.21
C LEU A 99 6.01 -8.74 -4.72
N GLU A 100 7.07 -8.29 -4.07
CA GLU A 100 7.24 -8.44 -2.63
C GLU A 100 6.10 -7.76 -1.88
N GLU A 101 5.68 -6.61 -2.35
CA GLU A 101 4.54 -5.91 -1.79
C GLU A 101 3.23 -6.69 -1.97
N LEU A 102 3.00 -7.27 -3.14
CA LEU A 102 1.83 -8.10 -3.40
C LEU A 102 1.77 -9.31 -2.47
N GLU A 103 2.90 -9.98 -2.25
CA GLU A 103 3.00 -11.09 -1.30
C GLU A 103 2.71 -10.65 0.13
N PHE A 104 3.14 -9.46 0.50
CA PHE A 104 2.90 -8.91 1.83
C PHE A 104 1.44 -8.54 2.07
N CYS A 105 0.71 -8.15 1.03
CA CYS A 105 -0.71 -7.82 1.10
C CYS A 105 -1.62 -9.05 1.12
N LEU A 106 -1.10 -10.23 0.81
CA LEU A 106 -1.85 -11.47 0.96
C LEU A 106 -2.05 -11.78 2.44
N PRO A 107 -3.27 -12.20 2.85
CA PRO A 107 -3.51 -12.48 4.25
C PRO A 107 -2.59 -13.60 4.77
N ALA A 108 -1.79 -13.27 5.78
CA ALA A 108 -1.06 -14.26 6.56
C ALA A 108 -2.07 -14.96 7.46
N GLY A 109 -2.59 -16.08 7.03
CA GLY A 109 -3.57 -16.84 7.77
C GLY A 109 -3.33 -18.34 7.66
N ASP A 110 -4.16 -19.13 8.31
CA ASP A 110 -4.06 -20.58 8.30
C ASP A 110 -3.99 -21.13 6.88
N HIS A 111 -3.10 -22.08 6.66
CA HIS A 111 -2.84 -22.71 5.36
C HIS A 111 -4.03 -23.56 4.90
N THR A 112 -5.08 -22.90 4.45
CA THR A 112 -6.21 -23.55 3.81
C THR A 112 -5.95 -23.73 2.31
N ALA A 113 -6.67 -24.64 1.67
CA ALA A 113 -6.59 -24.83 0.23
C ALA A 113 -6.82 -23.54 -0.56
N GLN A 114 -7.68 -22.64 -0.06
CA GLN A 114 -7.91 -21.34 -0.64
C GLN A 114 -6.69 -20.42 -0.61
N GLU A 115 -5.87 -20.51 0.41
CA GLU A 115 -4.65 -19.71 0.54
C GLU A 115 -3.58 -20.18 -0.44
N VAL A 116 -3.46 -21.49 -0.65
CA VAL A 116 -2.54 -22.06 -1.64
C VAL A 116 -2.98 -21.62 -3.04
N GLU A 117 -4.25 -21.70 -3.36
CA GLU A 117 -4.79 -21.21 -4.64
C GLU A 117 -4.57 -19.69 -4.80
N SER A 118 -4.78 -18.92 -3.74
CA SER A 118 -4.54 -17.47 -3.74
C SER A 118 -3.06 -17.16 -3.95
N ALA A 119 -2.14 -17.92 -3.37
CA ALA A 119 -0.71 -17.76 -3.56
C ALA A 119 -0.29 -18.11 -5.00
N GLU A 120 -0.83 -19.17 -5.58
CA GLU A 120 -0.57 -19.54 -6.98
C GLU A 120 -1.12 -18.49 -7.94
N THR A 121 -2.33 -17.99 -7.69
CA THR A 121 -2.94 -16.91 -8.46
C THR A 121 -2.08 -15.65 -8.39
N ALA A 122 -1.62 -15.30 -7.20
CA ALA A 122 -0.74 -14.15 -6.99
C ALA A 122 0.57 -14.29 -7.77
N ARG A 123 1.18 -15.48 -7.77
CA ARG A 123 2.39 -15.74 -8.56
C ARG A 123 2.15 -15.62 -10.06
N SER A 124 1.02 -16.12 -10.54
CA SER A 124 0.64 -16.03 -11.95
C SER A 124 0.41 -14.58 -12.37
N ILE A 125 -0.29 -13.79 -11.57
CA ILE A 125 -0.49 -12.37 -11.80
C ILE A 125 0.86 -11.64 -11.78
N SER A 126 1.71 -11.97 -10.83
CA SER A 126 3.05 -11.40 -10.71
C SER A 126 3.90 -11.67 -11.95
N ALA A 127 3.90 -12.91 -12.44
CA ALA A 127 4.63 -13.29 -13.64
C ALA A 127 4.10 -12.52 -14.86
N PHE A 128 2.79 -12.39 -14.98
CA PHE A 128 2.17 -11.61 -16.05
C PHE A 128 2.57 -10.13 -15.97
N LEU A 129 2.52 -9.53 -14.78
CA LEU A 129 2.91 -8.13 -14.59
C LEU A 129 4.37 -7.87 -14.91
N ARG A 130 5.27 -8.84 -14.63
CA ARG A 130 6.68 -8.73 -15.02
C ARG A 130 6.86 -8.63 -16.53
N SER A 131 6.00 -9.26 -17.31
CA SER A 131 6.07 -9.24 -18.77
C SER A 131 5.55 -7.92 -19.36
N GLN A 132 4.89 -7.07 -18.57
CA GLN A 132 4.29 -5.83 -19.02
C GLN A 132 5.22 -4.63 -18.82
N PRO A 133 5.07 -3.56 -19.64
CA PRO A 133 5.78 -2.30 -19.39
C PRO A 133 5.45 -1.72 -18.01
N GLU A 134 6.39 -1.01 -17.42
CA GLU A 134 6.23 -0.41 -16.09
C GLU A 134 4.96 0.43 -15.96
N GLN A 135 4.66 1.24 -16.96
CA GLN A 135 3.49 2.09 -16.96
C GLN A 135 2.19 1.28 -16.88
N ALA A 136 2.10 0.20 -17.65
CA ALA A 136 0.94 -0.69 -17.63
C ALA A 136 0.79 -1.39 -16.28
N ARG A 137 1.91 -1.85 -15.69
CA ARG A 137 1.90 -2.45 -14.36
C ARG A 137 1.38 -1.51 -13.29
N ASN A 138 1.86 -0.27 -13.29
CA ASN A 138 1.45 0.73 -12.32
C ASN A 138 -0.03 1.06 -12.43
N ILE A 139 -0.55 1.18 -13.63
CA ILE A 139 -1.98 1.39 -13.88
C ILE A 139 -2.80 0.24 -13.33
N PHE A 140 -2.38 -0.99 -13.61
CA PHE A 140 -3.06 -2.19 -13.12
C PHE A 140 -3.08 -2.24 -11.58
N ILE A 141 -1.94 -2.02 -10.94
CA ILE A 141 -1.81 -2.07 -9.48
C ILE A 141 -2.70 -1.02 -8.83
N ARG A 142 -2.71 0.19 -9.36
CA ARG A 142 -3.54 1.28 -8.82
C ARG A 142 -5.02 1.00 -8.92
N ARG A 143 -5.45 0.31 -9.97
CA ARG A 143 -6.87 0.12 -10.27
C ARG A 143 -7.45 -1.15 -9.66
N TYR A 144 -6.72 -2.25 -9.69
CA TYR A 144 -7.27 -3.57 -9.43
C TYR A 144 -6.74 -4.25 -8.16
N TRP A 145 -5.67 -3.74 -7.58
CA TRP A 145 -5.04 -4.41 -6.45
C TRP A 145 -5.62 -3.98 -5.10
N TYR A 146 -6.88 -4.13 -4.94
CA TYR A 146 -7.56 -3.93 -3.65
C TYR A 146 -8.79 -4.81 -3.53
#